data_5d5315833b403d800325805c487ae44c
#
_entry.id   5d5315833b403d800325805c487ae44c
#
_cell.length_a   1.000
_cell.length_b   1.000
_cell.length_c   1.000
_cell.angle_alpha   90.00
_cell.angle_beta   90.00
_cell.angle_gamma   90.00
#
_symmetry.space_group_name_H-M   'P 1'
#
loop_
_entity.id
_entity.type
_entity.pdbx_description
1 polymer ?
#
loop_
_entity_poly.entity_id
_entity_poly.type
_entity_poly.pdbx_seq_one_letter_code
_entity_poly.pdbx_strand_id
1 'polypeptide(L)'
;MKRTLAFGGVVATAGLLAAGLAAPATAAGDVVGTPLATTAIAGKNIAAFWFAEGAANLIAATPYDVETKIVAKHISTGGPAADSKPGVVPAIGDEKKSTAKSKNVNLPKTSGKVFFLGSDKKPHWCTASSIQSAYKNLVATAGSCVYDTESNKATLDRWVFVPGYYQGKTPWGVYVGKQAFTHYDFDVYEDGDRDYAFVTVYNGLKLPHGGFADIKKPSDIGSFVEVTEAVYNTYSPWARWKFEGKFYVWKWIDAGRLGDNVGGQGLAYNQKVGKPVFVFGYPSGSHPDGNYAYSGKTLKWSYGKTFAASA
;
A
#
# COMPACT_ATOMS: atom_id res chain seq x y z
N MET A 1 22.83 -15.48 5.75
CA MET A 1 23.27 -15.58 7.17
C MET A 1 22.11 -16.03 8.02
N LYS A 2 22.24 -17.09 8.81
CA LYS A 2 21.16 -17.61 9.66
C LYS A 2 20.90 -16.64 10.82
N ARG A 3 19.68 -16.13 10.95
CA ARG A 3 19.28 -15.36 12.13
C ARG A 3 19.06 -16.28 13.32
N THR A 4 19.73 -16.01 14.44
CA THR A 4 19.44 -16.66 15.72
C THR A 4 18.27 -15.93 16.37
N LEU A 5 17.14 -16.59 16.53
CA LEU A 5 15.96 -16.07 17.21
C LEU A 5 16.25 -15.92 18.70
N ALA A 6 16.34 -14.68 19.19
CA ALA A 6 16.30 -14.40 20.61
C ALA A 6 14.83 -14.19 21.03
N PHE A 7 14.27 -15.13 21.78
CA PHE A 7 12.98 -14.98 22.44
C PHE A 7 13.13 -14.00 23.61
N GLY A 8 12.76 -12.74 23.38
CA GLY A 8 12.61 -11.73 24.41
C GLY A 8 11.13 -11.58 24.78
N GLY A 9 10.71 -12.21 25.87
CA GLY A 9 9.38 -12.00 26.43
C GLY A 9 9.25 -10.60 27.00
N VAL A 10 8.31 -9.82 26.51
CA VAL A 10 7.88 -8.56 27.15
C VAL A 10 6.52 -8.81 27.81
N VAL A 11 6.54 -8.84 29.12
CA VAL A 11 5.34 -8.75 29.96
C VAL A 11 4.92 -7.28 30.01
N ALA A 12 3.82 -6.94 29.43
CA ALA A 12 3.18 -5.62 29.60
C ALA A 12 1.85 -5.78 30.33
N THR A 13 1.80 -5.19 31.53
CA THR A 13 0.64 -5.13 32.40
C THR A 13 -0.43 -4.18 31.88
N ALA A 14 -1.62 -4.69 31.83
CA ALA A 14 -2.98 -4.19 32.00
C ALA A 14 -3.32 -2.70 31.88
N GLY A 15 -4.24 -2.44 30.96
CA GLY A 15 -5.22 -1.36 31.00
C GLY A 15 -6.46 -1.79 30.22
N LEU A 16 -7.52 -2.19 30.92
CA LEU A 16 -8.80 -2.63 30.35
C LEU A 16 -9.52 -1.48 29.64
N LEU A 17 -9.82 -1.69 28.35
CA LEU A 17 -11.04 -1.20 27.72
C LEU A 17 -11.54 -2.31 26.80
N ALA A 18 -12.60 -2.98 27.25
CA ALA A 18 -13.28 -4.03 26.54
C ALA A 18 -14.07 -3.45 25.36
N ALA A 19 -13.49 -3.53 24.16
CA ALA A 19 -14.22 -3.58 22.91
C ALA A 19 -13.95 -4.94 22.31
N GLY A 20 -15.00 -5.71 22.06
CA GLY A 20 -14.91 -7.09 21.60
C GLY A 20 -14.00 -7.28 20.39
N LEU A 21 -12.77 -7.66 20.64
CA LEU A 21 -11.85 -8.15 19.66
C LEU A 21 -12.22 -9.61 19.40
N ALA A 22 -12.83 -9.88 18.27
CA ALA A 22 -12.73 -11.20 17.70
C ALA A 22 -11.24 -11.55 17.69
N ALA A 23 -10.87 -12.61 18.38
CA ALA A 23 -9.51 -13.12 18.39
C ALA A 23 -9.06 -13.25 16.92
N PRO A 24 -7.86 -12.79 16.56
CA PRO A 24 -7.34 -13.09 15.24
C PRO A 24 -7.33 -14.61 15.12
N ALA A 25 -7.98 -15.13 14.10
CA ALA A 25 -7.75 -16.51 13.72
C ALA A 25 -6.24 -16.67 13.66
N THR A 26 -5.68 -17.56 14.47
CA THR A 26 -4.30 -17.97 14.38
C THR A 26 -4.15 -18.60 13.00
N ALA A 27 -3.78 -17.79 12.01
CA ALA A 27 -3.27 -18.32 10.77
C ALA A 27 -2.07 -19.19 11.16
N ALA A 28 -2.07 -20.44 10.70
CA ALA A 28 -0.93 -21.33 10.81
C ALA A 28 0.34 -20.56 10.42
N GLY A 29 1.48 -20.85 11.01
CA GLY A 29 2.71 -20.08 11.10
C GLY A 29 3.37 -19.50 9.84
N ASP A 30 2.64 -19.41 8.72
CA ASP A 30 3.16 -18.96 7.41
C ASP A 30 2.95 -17.46 7.15
N VAL A 31 2.26 -16.74 8.01
CA VAL A 31 1.98 -15.30 7.82
C VAL A 31 2.69 -14.49 8.89
N VAL A 32 3.53 -13.57 8.46
CA VAL A 32 4.21 -12.59 9.31
C VAL A 32 3.48 -11.26 9.22
N GLY A 33 3.06 -10.74 10.38
CA GLY A 33 2.39 -9.44 10.48
C GLY A 33 3.32 -8.39 11.07
N THR A 34 3.58 -7.30 10.35
CA THR A 34 4.47 -6.23 10.80
C THR A 34 3.75 -4.88 10.81
N PRO A 35 3.79 -4.12 11.92
CA PRO A 35 3.17 -2.81 12.00
C PRO A 35 3.90 -1.80 11.11
N LEU A 36 3.14 -0.94 10.41
CA LEU A 36 3.64 0.20 9.63
C LEU A 36 3.44 1.51 10.40
N ALA A 37 2.23 2.04 10.43
CA ALA A 37 1.90 3.20 11.26
C ALA A 37 1.05 2.75 12.46
N THR A 38 1.52 2.99 13.68
CA THR A 38 0.87 2.48 14.89
C THR A 38 -0.18 3.42 15.47
N THR A 39 -0.19 4.70 15.04
CA THR A 39 -1.12 5.70 15.52
C THR A 39 -1.69 6.55 14.39
N ALA A 40 -2.87 7.15 14.60
CA ALA A 40 -3.47 8.07 13.63
C ALA A 40 -2.58 9.31 13.37
N ILE A 41 -1.85 9.80 14.38
CA ILE A 41 -0.92 10.93 14.23
C ILE A 41 0.27 10.50 13.38
N ALA A 42 0.85 9.33 13.61
CA ALA A 42 1.90 8.78 12.76
C ALA A 42 1.42 8.68 11.31
N GLY A 43 0.19 8.21 11.08
CA GLY A 43 -0.42 8.17 9.75
C GLY A 43 -0.53 9.54 9.09
N LYS A 44 -0.97 10.56 9.84
CA LYS A 44 -1.04 11.95 9.34
C LYS A 44 0.34 12.52 9.01
N ASN A 45 1.35 12.22 9.81
CA ASN A 45 2.73 12.65 9.57
C ASN A 45 3.32 11.98 8.31
N ILE A 46 3.01 10.71 8.07
CA ILE A 46 3.38 10.00 6.85
C ILE A 46 2.69 10.63 5.63
N ALA A 47 1.38 10.85 5.69
CA ALA A 47 0.64 11.50 4.61
C ALA A 47 1.19 12.91 4.32
N ALA A 48 1.54 13.67 5.36
CA ALA A 48 2.11 15.01 5.22
C ALA A 48 3.44 15.00 4.45
N PHE A 49 4.30 14.03 4.69
CA PHE A 49 5.53 13.86 3.92
C PHE A 49 5.26 13.71 2.42
N TRP A 50 4.24 12.93 2.06
CA TRP A 50 3.90 12.68 0.66
C TRP A 50 3.22 13.86 -0.02
N PHE A 51 2.47 14.67 0.73
CA PHE A 51 1.83 15.87 0.22
C PHE A 51 2.69 17.12 0.27
N ALA A 52 3.81 17.11 1.00
CA ALA A 52 4.69 18.27 1.13
C ALA A 52 5.20 18.76 -0.22
N GLU A 53 5.48 20.06 -0.30
CA GLU A 53 6.08 20.72 -1.46
C GLU A 53 5.34 20.43 -2.78
N GLY A 54 4.01 20.51 -2.75
CA GLY A 54 3.18 20.21 -3.92
C GLY A 54 3.21 18.74 -4.36
N ALA A 55 3.36 17.83 -3.41
CA ALA A 55 3.50 16.40 -3.63
C ALA A 55 4.81 16.00 -4.37
N ALA A 56 5.87 16.77 -4.16
CA ALA A 56 7.16 16.53 -4.81
C ALA A 56 7.67 15.11 -4.61
N ASN A 57 7.53 14.55 -3.40
CA ASN A 57 7.94 13.18 -3.11
C ASN A 57 7.15 12.13 -3.90
N LEU A 58 5.84 12.31 -4.10
CA LEU A 58 5.03 11.44 -4.95
C LEU A 58 5.44 11.53 -6.43
N ILE A 59 5.74 12.75 -6.89
CA ILE A 59 6.07 13.02 -8.29
C ILE A 59 7.47 12.52 -8.63
N ALA A 60 8.42 12.69 -7.71
CA ALA A 60 9.83 12.31 -7.89
C ALA A 60 10.10 10.83 -7.59
N ALA A 61 9.14 10.09 -7.01
CA ALA A 61 9.33 8.69 -6.69
C ALA A 61 9.68 7.86 -7.94
N THR A 62 10.67 6.99 -7.80
CA THR A 62 11.14 6.10 -8.86
C THR A 62 10.55 4.69 -8.72
N PRO A 63 10.51 3.89 -9.81
CA PRO A 63 10.13 2.49 -9.69
C PRO A 63 11.03 1.78 -8.67
N TYR A 64 10.45 0.88 -7.89
CA TYR A 64 11.22 -0.01 -7.04
C TYR A 64 11.45 -1.31 -7.79
N ASP A 65 12.66 -1.48 -8.25
CA ASP A 65 13.07 -2.60 -9.09
C ASP A 65 14.09 -3.44 -8.31
N VAL A 66 13.59 -4.40 -7.56
CA VAL A 66 14.39 -5.35 -6.78
C VAL A 66 14.23 -6.73 -7.39
N GLU A 67 15.32 -7.37 -7.71
CA GLU A 67 15.32 -8.75 -8.20
C GLU A 67 15.04 -9.71 -7.03
N THR A 68 13.91 -10.42 -7.10
CA THR A 68 13.60 -11.51 -6.17
C THR A 68 13.99 -12.84 -6.81
N LYS A 69 14.53 -13.76 -6.01
CA LYS A 69 14.98 -15.08 -6.47
C LYS A 69 14.15 -16.18 -5.83
N ILE A 70 13.81 -17.19 -6.61
CA ILE A 70 13.19 -18.40 -6.10
C ILE A 70 14.24 -19.19 -5.32
N VAL A 71 13.94 -19.52 -4.07
CA VAL A 71 14.80 -20.34 -3.22
C VAL A 71 14.45 -21.81 -3.42
N ALA A 72 15.22 -22.49 -4.29
CA ALA A 72 15.02 -23.91 -4.53
C ALA A 72 15.19 -24.72 -3.25
N LYS A 73 14.27 -25.66 -3.01
CA LYS A 73 14.25 -26.61 -1.89
C LYS A 73 13.94 -26.03 -0.50
N HIS A 74 13.42 -24.83 -0.39
CA HIS A 74 12.87 -24.39 0.87
C HIS A 74 11.44 -24.94 1.03
N ILE A 75 11.22 -25.72 2.08
CA ILE A 75 9.89 -26.20 2.47
C ILE A 75 9.61 -25.59 3.83
N SER A 76 8.65 -24.66 3.91
CA SER A 76 8.22 -24.14 5.20
C SER A 76 7.58 -25.25 6.04
N THR A 77 7.80 -25.18 7.37
CA THR A 77 7.12 -26.06 8.33
C THR A 77 5.65 -25.63 8.43
N GLY A 78 4.83 -26.05 7.54
CA GLY A 78 3.45 -25.62 7.44
C GLY A 78 3.05 -25.34 6.00
N GLY A 79 3.88 -25.67 5.06
CA GLY A 79 3.79 -25.40 3.64
C GLY A 79 2.38 -25.27 3.05
N PRO A 80 2.21 -24.73 1.87
CA PRO A 80 0.88 -24.44 1.34
C PRO A 80 0.04 -25.71 1.41
N ALA A 81 -1.19 -25.57 1.96
CA ALA A 81 -2.17 -26.64 1.87
C ALA A 81 -2.30 -27.04 0.40
N ALA A 82 -2.52 -28.32 0.13
CA ALA A 82 -2.81 -28.79 -1.23
C ALA A 82 -3.87 -27.89 -1.86
N ASP A 83 -3.73 -27.62 -3.15
CA ASP A 83 -4.67 -26.78 -3.90
C ASP A 83 -6.11 -27.16 -3.58
N SER A 84 -6.86 -26.19 -3.13
CA SER A 84 -8.29 -26.35 -2.86
C SER A 84 -9.08 -26.38 -4.18
N LYS A 85 -10.37 -26.71 -4.10
CA LYS A 85 -11.24 -26.57 -5.27
C LYS A 85 -11.23 -25.11 -5.77
N PRO A 86 -11.34 -24.89 -7.10
CA PRO A 86 -11.45 -23.54 -7.65
C PRO A 86 -12.53 -22.71 -6.95
N GLY A 87 -12.20 -21.49 -6.60
CA GLY A 87 -13.12 -20.59 -5.93
C GLY A 87 -12.96 -19.15 -6.35
N VAL A 88 -13.95 -18.34 -5.98
CA VAL A 88 -13.99 -16.91 -6.24
C VAL A 88 -14.52 -16.18 -5.02
N VAL A 89 -13.77 -15.22 -4.51
CA VAL A 89 -14.27 -14.20 -3.61
C VAL A 89 -14.75 -13.03 -4.46
N PRO A 90 -16.04 -12.65 -4.43
CA PRO A 90 -16.55 -11.62 -5.33
C PRO A 90 -15.98 -10.23 -5.02
N ALA A 91 -15.88 -9.41 -6.07
CA ALA A 91 -15.52 -7.99 -5.93
C ALA A 91 -16.61 -7.19 -5.21
N ILE A 92 -16.25 -6.04 -4.67
CA ILE A 92 -17.18 -5.06 -4.09
C ILE A 92 -17.12 -3.72 -4.84
N GLY A 93 -18.20 -2.94 -4.76
CA GLY A 93 -18.31 -1.65 -5.43
C GLY A 93 -18.58 -1.79 -6.93
N ASP A 94 -18.07 -0.83 -7.70
CA ASP A 94 -18.27 -0.75 -9.15
C ASP A 94 -17.60 -1.88 -9.94
N GLU A 95 -16.68 -2.59 -9.29
CA GLU A 95 -15.95 -3.73 -9.88
C GLU A 95 -16.84 -4.98 -10.12
N LYS A 96 -18.08 -4.94 -9.66
CA LYS A 96 -19.03 -6.08 -9.84
C LYS A 96 -19.43 -6.32 -11.29
N LYS A 97 -19.24 -5.37 -12.20
CA LYS A 97 -19.65 -5.49 -13.60
C LYS A 97 -18.59 -4.88 -14.52
N SER A 98 -17.81 -5.72 -15.16
CA SER A 98 -17.05 -5.33 -16.35
C SER A 98 -17.68 -6.00 -17.58
N THR A 99 -18.40 -5.24 -18.39
CA THR A 99 -18.82 -5.62 -19.74
C THR A 99 -17.93 -4.99 -20.80
N ALA A 100 -16.72 -4.62 -20.44
CA ALA A 100 -15.81 -3.88 -21.31
C ALA A 100 -15.44 -4.67 -22.56
N LYS A 101 -15.78 -4.12 -23.72
CA LYS A 101 -15.23 -4.51 -25.01
C LYS A 101 -13.79 -3.96 -25.11
N SER A 102 -12.88 -4.72 -25.71
CA SER A 102 -11.44 -4.46 -25.74
C SER A 102 -10.98 -3.05 -26.19
N LYS A 103 -11.83 -2.27 -26.83
CA LYS A 103 -11.53 -0.89 -27.27
C LYS A 103 -11.80 0.20 -26.22
N ASN A 104 -12.59 -0.09 -25.18
CA ASN A 104 -13.00 0.86 -24.16
C ASN A 104 -12.92 0.22 -22.77
N VAL A 105 -11.71 -0.23 -22.39
CA VAL A 105 -11.48 -0.77 -21.07
C VAL A 105 -11.50 0.38 -20.06
N ASN A 106 -12.51 0.39 -19.19
CA ASN A 106 -12.51 1.29 -18.05
C ASN A 106 -11.39 0.87 -17.08
N LEU A 107 -10.44 1.76 -16.86
CA LEU A 107 -9.36 1.51 -15.92
C LEU A 107 -9.94 1.39 -14.49
N PRO A 108 -9.64 0.33 -13.75
CA PRO A 108 -10.20 0.11 -12.42
C PRO A 108 -9.66 1.14 -11.42
N LYS A 109 -10.56 1.79 -10.69
CA LYS A 109 -10.19 2.70 -9.58
C LYS A 109 -9.46 1.99 -8.45
N THR A 110 -9.65 0.68 -8.34
CA THR A 110 -9.01 -0.19 -7.35
C THR A 110 -7.51 -0.31 -7.56
N SER A 111 -7.04 -0.20 -8.81
CA SER A 111 -5.61 -0.20 -9.11
C SER A 111 -4.99 1.15 -8.79
N GLY A 112 -3.80 1.15 -8.20
CA GLY A 112 -3.08 2.35 -7.79
C GLY A 112 -1.60 2.08 -7.60
N LYS A 113 -0.93 3.04 -7.00
CA LYS A 113 0.46 2.93 -6.59
C LYS A 113 0.59 2.86 -5.09
N VAL A 114 1.50 2.05 -4.62
CA VAL A 114 2.09 2.21 -3.29
C VAL A 114 3.35 3.04 -3.39
N PHE A 115 3.58 3.88 -2.40
CA PHE A 115 4.77 4.70 -2.26
C PHE A 115 5.39 4.45 -0.90
N PHE A 116 6.72 4.46 -0.83
CA PHE A 116 7.49 4.22 0.38
C PHE A 116 8.92 4.79 0.22
N LEU A 117 9.64 4.86 1.32
CA LEU A 117 11.09 5.10 1.28
C LEU A 117 11.80 3.74 1.31
N GLY A 118 12.71 3.55 0.36
CA GLY A 118 13.59 2.38 0.31
C GLY A 118 14.70 2.42 1.38
N SER A 119 15.58 1.44 1.35
CA SER A 119 16.80 1.40 2.18
C SER A 119 17.71 2.59 1.92
N ASP A 120 17.74 3.09 0.70
CA ASP A 120 18.44 4.29 0.26
C ASP A 120 17.82 5.62 0.75
N LYS A 121 16.70 5.55 1.50
CA LYS A 121 15.92 6.68 2.01
C LYS A 121 15.28 7.56 0.94
N LYS A 122 15.20 7.09 -0.29
CA LYS A 122 14.54 7.79 -1.40
C LYS A 122 13.11 7.29 -1.62
N PRO A 123 12.26 8.15 -2.22
CA PRO A 123 10.90 7.77 -2.61
C PRO A 123 10.89 6.76 -3.76
N HIS A 124 10.19 5.65 -3.53
CA HIS A 124 9.94 4.62 -4.54
C HIS A 124 8.46 4.29 -4.64
N TRP A 125 8.11 3.52 -5.67
CA TRP A 125 6.74 3.06 -5.88
C TRP A 125 6.67 1.68 -6.53
N CYS A 126 5.56 0.99 -6.25
CA CYS A 126 5.11 -0.22 -6.95
C CYS A 126 3.65 -0.10 -7.36
N THR A 127 3.18 -1.03 -8.19
CA THR A 127 1.75 -1.21 -8.45
C THR A 127 1.08 -1.96 -7.29
N ALA A 128 -0.17 -1.57 -6.98
CA ALA A 128 -0.98 -2.26 -5.99
C ALA A 128 -2.47 -2.15 -6.31
N SER A 129 -3.29 -2.94 -5.63
CA SER A 129 -4.73 -2.95 -5.82
C SER A 129 -5.49 -3.04 -4.50
N SER A 130 -6.59 -2.27 -4.40
CA SER A 130 -7.60 -2.49 -3.37
C SER A 130 -8.31 -3.80 -3.63
N ILE A 131 -8.41 -4.65 -2.61
CA ILE A 131 -9.11 -5.93 -2.69
C ILE A 131 -10.25 -6.01 -1.69
N GLN A 132 -11.20 -6.90 -1.99
CA GLN A 132 -12.34 -7.17 -1.13
C GLN A 132 -11.86 -7.66 0.24
N SER A 133 -12.38 -7.06 1.29
CA SER A 133 -12.18 -7.47 2.68
C SER A 133 -13.36 -7.06 3.55
N ALA A 134 -13.54 -7.73 4.69
CA ALA A 134 -14.62 -7.42 5.63
C ALA A 134 -14.60 -5.97 6.11
N TYR A 135 -13.41 -5.42 6.33
CA TYR A 135 -13.23 -4.04 6.80
C TYR A 135 -13.06 -3.02 5.67
N LYS A 136 -13.04 -3.45 4.40
CA LYS A 136 -12.89 -2.59 3.22
C LYS A 136 -11.61 -1.72 3.24
N ASN A 137 -10.53 -2.26 3.76
CA ASN A 137 -9.28 -1.54 4.00
C ASN A 137 -8.04 -2.36 3.62
N LEU A 138 -8.16 -3.29 2.69
CA LEU A 138 -7.08 -4.19 2.33
C LEU A 138 -6.50 -3.87 0.95
N VAL A 139 -5.19 -3.86 0.85
CA VAL A 139 -4.40 -3.64 -0.38
C VAL A 139 -3.54 -4.86 -0.62
N ALA A 140 -3.47 -5.32 -1.87
CA ALA A 140 -2.54 -6.35 -2.33
C ALA A 140 -1.43 -5.72 -3.16
N THR A 141 -0.19 -6.16 -2.95
CA THR A 141 1.01 -5.77 -3.69
C THR A 141 2.04 -6.90 -3.65
N ALA A 142 3.23 -6.70 -4.23
CA ALA A 142 4.35 -7.61 -4.07
C ALA A 142 4.92 -7.54 -2.64
N GLY A 143 5.51 -8.62 -2.15
CA GLY A 143 6.18 -8.68 -0.85
C GLY A 143 7.38 -7.74 -0.80
N SER A 144 8.17 -7.69 -1.87
CA SER A 144 9.29 -6.76 -2.07
C SER A 144 8.89 -5.28 -2.00
N CYS A 145 7.61 -4.95 -2.21
CA CYS A 145 7.08 -3.60 -2.07
C CYS A 145 6.63 -3.26 -0.63
N VAL A 146 6.89 -4.14 0.32
CA VAL A 146 6.57 -3.97 1.74
C VAL A 146 7.78 -4.31 2.62
N TYR A 147 8.46 -5.40 2.31
CA TYR A 147 9.65 -5.87 3.01
C TYR A 147 10.90 -5.44 2.23
N ASP A 148 11.87 -4.89 2.96
CA ASP A 148 13.12 -4.44 2.37
C ASP A 148 14.15 -5.59 2.38
N THR A 149 14.23 -6.29 1.27
CA THR A 149 15.17 -7.41 1.07
C THR A 149 16.62 -6.94 0.98
N GLU A 150 16.89 -5.69 0.59
CA GLU A 150 18.25 -5.16 0.48
C GLU A 150 18.89 -4.92 1.85
N SER A 151 18.15 -4.29 2.78
CA SER A 151 18.64 -4.05 4.15
C SER A 151 18.17 -5.09 5.15
N ASN A 152 17.41 -6.09 4.70
CA ASN A 152 16.85 -7.16 5.52
C ASN A 152 16.04 -6.62 6.72
N LYS A 153 15.18 -5.65 6.45
CA LYS A 153 14.28 -5.01 7.40
C LYS A 153 12.84 -5.46 7.18
N ALA A 154 12.10 -5.48 8.26
CA ALA A 154 10.74 -5.99 8.27
C ALA A 154 9.76 -5.20 7.39
N THR A 155 9.98 -3.89 7.15
CA THR A 155 9.10 -3.07 6.31
C THR A 155 9.83 -1.89 5.72
N LEU A 156 9.33 -1.43 4.57
CA LEU A 156 9.71 -0.17 3.95
C LEU A 156 9.04 1.01 4.70
N ASP A 157 9.75 2.13 4.81
CA ASP A 157 9.32 3.27 5.61
C ASP A 157 8.27 4.13 4.86
N ARG A 158 7.38 4.81 5.61
CA ARG A 158 6.37 5.76 5.13
C ARG A 158 5.42 5.22 4.07
N TRP A 159 5.06 3.98 4.17
CA TRP A 159 4.24 3.28 3.20
C TRP A 159 2.83 3.87 3.08
N VAL A 160 2.41 4.19 1.85
CA VAL A 160 1.06 4.67 1.52
C VAL A 160 0.56 4.05 0.23
N PHE A 161 -0.76 3.90 0.10
CA PHE A 161 -1.44 3.52 -1.13
C PHE A 161 -2.24 4.69 -1.71
N VAL A 162 -2.10 4.91 -3.00
CA VAL A 162 -2.81 5.94 -3.76
C VAL A 162 -3.61 5.27 -4.88
N PRO A 163 -4.90 4.96 -4.65
CA PRO A 163 -5.75 4.36 -5.68
C PRO A 163 -6.01 5.36 -6.81
N GLY A 164 -6.03 4.85 -8.04
CA GLY A 164 -6.25 5.68 -9.22
C GLY A 164 -5.19 6.78 -9.44
N TYR A 165 -3.97 6.58 -8.94
CA TYR A 165 -2.88 7.54 -9.13
C TYR A 165 -2.74 7.96 -10.60
N TYR A 166 -2.58 9.26 -10.83
CA TYR A 166 -2.40 9.80 -12.17
C TYR A 166 -1.53 11.06 -12.11
N GLN A 167 -0.30 11.00 -12.62
CA GLN A 167 0.60 12.13 -12.77
C GLN A 167 0.71 13.04 -11.52
N GLY A 168 0.94 12.48 -10.35
CA GLY A 168 1.03 13.20 -9.08
C GLY A 168 -0.32 13.47 -8.40
N LYS A 169 -1.45 13.15 -9.04
CA LYS A 169 -2.79 13.35 -8.48
C LYS A 169 -3.22 12.19 -7.61
N THR A 170 -3.93 12.51 -6.54
CA THR A 170 -4.46 11.56 -5.54
C THR A 170 -5.99 11.66 -5.47
N PRO A 171 -6.72 11.26 -6.53
CA PRO A 171 -8.15 11.59 -6.69
C PRO A 171 -9.03 11.04 -5.56
N TRP A 172 -8.64 9.90 -4.99
CA TRP A 172 -9.37 9.21 -3.92
C TRP A 172 -8.74 9.40 -2.55
N GLY A 173 -7.67 10.21 -2.43
CA GLY A 173 -6.89 10.40 -1.22
C GLY A 173 -5.67 9.47 -1.13
N VAL A 174 -4.97 9.58 -0.01
CA VAL A 174 -3.80 8.78 0.33
C VAL A 174 -4.15 7.89 1.52
N TYR A 175 -3.92 6.60 1.42
CA TYR A 175 -4.24 5.59 2.43
C TYR A 175 -2.96 5.10 3.08
N VAL A 176 -2.74 5.47 4.33
CA VAL A 176 -1.50 5.11 5.05
C VAL A 176 -1.58 3.66 5.51
N GLY A 177 -0.50 2.91 5.31
CA GLY A 177 -0.38 1.52 5.76
C GLY A 177 -0.43 1.44 7.29
N LYS A 178 -1.25 0.51 7.80
CA LYS A 178 -1.41 0.23 9.23
C LYS A 178 -0.61 -0.99 9.65
N GLN A 179 -0.77 -2.09 8.92
CA GLN A 179 -0.10 -3.35 9.17
C GLN A 179 0.10 -4.09 7.85
N ALA A 180 1.28 -4.61 7.65
CA ALA A 180 1.64 -5.45 6.53
C ALA A 180 1.61 -6.93 6.93
N PHE A 181 1.29 -7.78 5.95
CA PHE A 181 1.29 -9.22 6.06
C PHE A 181 2.03 -9.80 4.88
N THR A 182 3.10 -10.55 5.15
CA THR A 182 3.90 -11.26 4.17
C THR A 182 3.91 -12.75 4.46
N HIS A 183 4.30 -13.56 3.50
CA HIS A 183 4.56 -14.96 3.77
C HIS A 183 5.87 -15.12 4.55
N TYR A 184 5.91 -16.08 5.47
CA TYR A 184 7.09 -16.36 6.28
C TYR A 184 8.33 -16.65 5.43
N ASP A 185 8.18 -17.42 4.36
CA ASP A 185 9.29 -17.78 3.48
C ASP A 185 9.85 -16.56 2.75
N PHE A 186 9.01 -15.57 2.43
CA PHE A 186 9.48 -14.31 1.86
C PHE A 186 10.21 -13.47 2.90
N ASP A 187 9.66 -13.36 4.12
CA ASP A 187 10.24 -12.56 5.20
C ASP A 187 11.60 -13.10 5.70
N VAL A 188 11.73 -14.43 5.78
CA VAL A 188 12.92 -15.08 6.38
C VAL A 188 13.95 -15.53 5.34
N TYR A 189 13.48 -16.00 4.19
CA TYR A 189 14.33 -16.59 3.16
C TYR A 189 14.39 -15.79 1.88
N GLU A 190 13.57 -14.72 1.76
CA GLU A 190 13.44 -13.90 0.56
C GLU A 190 13.03 -14.73 -0.67
N ASP A 191 12.19 -15.76 -0.44
CA ASP A 191 11.76 -16.66 -1.50
C ASP A 191 10.84 -15.95 -2.48
N GLY A 192 11.29 -15.77 -3.71
CA GLY A 192 10.59 -15.07 -4.78
C GLY A 192 9.26 -15.71 -5.18
N ASP A 193 9.06 -17.01 -4.92
CA ASP A 193 7.76 -17.67 -5.10
C ASP A 193 6.70 -17.15 -4.12
N ARG A 194 7.13 -16.49 -3.06
CA ARG A 194 6.28 -15.91 -2.01
C ARG A 194 6.31 -14.38 -2.02
N ASP A 195 6.75 -13.76 -3.11
CA ASP A 195 6.78 -12.31 -3.28
C ASP A 195 5.38 -11.71 -3.43
N TYR A 196 4.58 -11.82 -2.38
CA TYR A 196 3.28 -11.16 -2.26
C TYR A 196 3.04 -10.64 -0.85
N ALA A 197 2.27 -9.57 -0.75
CA ALA A 197 1.89 -8.96 0.52
C ALA A 197 0.46 -8.42 0.50
N PHE A 198 -0.11 -8.37 1.70
CA PHE A 198 -1.36 -7.69 1.98
C PHE A 198 -1.12 -6.62 3.04
N VAL A 199 -1.70 -5.44 2.83
CA VAL A 199 -1.55 -4.32 3.76
C VAL A 199 -2.91 -3.78 4.16
N THR A 200 -3.20 -3.77 5.47
CA THR A 200 -4.34 -3.00 5.97
C THR A 200 -3.98 -1.53 6.04
N VAL A 201 -4.93 -0.67 5.68
CA VAL A 201 -4.74 0.77 5.65
C VAL A 201 -5.72 1.51 6.56
N TYR A 202 -5.34 2.72 6.98
CA TYR A 202 -6.26 3.65 7.62
C TYR A 202 -7.24 4.24 6.60
N ASN A 203 -8.26 4.96 7.09
CA ASN A 203 -9.10 5.80 6.23
C ASN A 203 -8.25 6.74 5.39
N GLY A 204 -8.72 7.03 4.20
CA GLY A 204 -8.04 7.94 3.27
C GLY A 204 -7.94 9.35 3.82
N LEU A 205 -6.82 10.00 3.56
CA LEU A 205 -6.56 11.39 3.90
C LEU A 205 -6.54 12.24 2.63
N LYS A 206 -7.24 13.37 2.65
CA LYS A 206 -7.22 14.39 1.60
C LYS A 206 -6.90 15.74 2.21
N LEU A 207 -6.34 16.62 1.38
CA LEU A 207 -6.22 18.03 1.70
C LEU A 207 -7.42 18.80 1.15
N PRO A 208 -7.89 19.85 1.84
CA PRO A 208 -9.07 20.61 1.43
C PRO A 208 -8.98 21.23 0.03
N HIS A 209 -7.80 21.62 -0.40
CA HIS A 209 -7.55 22.32 -1.67
C HIS A 209 -6.30 21.78 -2.34
N GLY A 210 -6.31 20.57 -2.81
CA GLY A 210 -5.39 19.94 -3.76
C GLY A 210 -3.93 20.38 -3.92
N GLY A 211 -3.43 21.38 -3.19
CA GLY A 211 -2.06 21.87 -3.34
C GLY A 211 -1.64 22.95 -2.34
N PHE A 212 -0.36 23.10 -2.15
CA PHE A 212 0.30 23.96 -1.16
C PHE A 212 0.99 25.18 -1.74
N ALA A 213 0.83 25.45 -3.00
CA ALA A 213 1.77 26.30 -3.74
C ALA A 213 1.96 27.71 -3.17
N ASP A 214 0.99 28.29 -2.42
CA ASP A 214 1.06 29.71 -2.11
C ASP A 214 0.58 30.09 -0.70
N ILE A 215 0.85 29.27 0.31
CA ILE A 215 0.45 29.55 1.68
C ILE A 215 1.39 30.54 2.32
N LYS A 216 0.97 31.81 2.41
CA LYS A 216 1.75 32.87 3.08
C LYS A 216 1.26 33.18 4.50
N LYS A 217 -0.01 32.91 4.81
CA LYS A 217 -0.63 33.19 6.12
C LYS A 217 -1.78 32.25 6.40
N PRO A 218 -2.18 32.03 7.68
CA PRO A 218 -3.25 31.09 8.04
C PRO A 218 -4.59 31.37 7.39
N SER A 219 -4.94 32.63 7.13
CA SER A 219 -6.18 32.99 6.45
C SER A 219 -6.25 32.51 5.00
N ASP A 220 -5.11 32.21 4.39
CA ASP A 220 -5.05 31.66 3.02
C ASP A 220 -5.42 30.18 3.03
N ILE A 221 -5.74 29.64 4.22
CA ILE A 221 -5.72 28.20 4.44
C ILE A 221 -6.96 27.76 5.19
N GLY A 222 -7.99 27.42 4.46
CA GLY A 222 -8.99 26.48 4.97
C GLY A 222 -8.40 25.09 5.33
N SER A 223 -7.08 24.93 5.18
CA SER A 223 -6.31 23.69 5.32
C SER A 223 -5.59 23.52 6.66
N PHE A 224 -5.63 24.55 7.55
CA PHE A 224 -4.99 24.45 8.87
C PHE A 224 -5.99 24.69 9.99
N VAL A 225 -5.68 24.11 11.15
CA VAL A 225 -6.41 24.34 12.39
C VAL A 225 -5.43 24.81 13.48
N GLU A 226 -5.81 25.86 14.22
CA GLU A 226 -5.06 26.31 15.39
C GLU A 226 -5.14 25.25 16.49
N VAL A 227 -4.01 24.97 17.12
CA VAL A 227 -3.87 23.95 18.16
C VAL A 227 -2.99 24.47 19.30
N THR A 228 -2.96 23.76 20.42
CA THR A 228 -2.00 24.02 21.50
C THR A 228 -0.58 23.64 21.08
N GLU A 229 0.42 24.24 21.73
CA GLU A 229 1.82 23.89 21.49
C GLU A 229 2.11 22.41 21.74
N ALA A 230 1.49 21.81 22.74
CA ALA A 230 1.60 20.39 23.02
C ALA A 230 1.16 19.53 21.83
N VAL A 231 0.00 19.83 21.24
CA VAL A 231 -0.51 19.15 20.04
C VAL A 231 0.40 19.43 18.84
N TYR A 232 0.81 20.67 18.62
CA TYR A 232 1.73 21.05 17.55
C TYR A 232 3.02 20.22 17.55
N ASN A 233 3.58 19.96 18.74
CA ASN A 233 4.83 19.21 18.86
C ASN A 233 4.70 17.72 18.58
N THR A 234 3.48 17.17 18.49
CA THR A 234 3.24 15.79 18.09
C THR A 234 3.27 15.59 16.57
N TYR A 235 3.18 16.68 15.79
CA TYR A 235 3.19 16.62 14.34
C TYR A 235 4.61 16.82 13.78
N SER A 236 4.89 16.17 12.64
CA SER A 236 6.12 16.37 11.91
C SER A 236 6.22 17.79 11.36
N PRO A 237 7.43 18.29 11.08
CA PRO A 237 7.63 19.61 10.45
C PRO A 237 6.82 19.82 9.17
N TRP A 238 6.58 18.75 8.41
CA TRP A 238 5.80 18.77 7.17
C TRP A 238 4.30 19.04 7.37
N ALA A 239 3.78 18.79 8.57
CA ALA A 239 2.36 18.86 8.89
C ALA A 239 1.99 20.01 9.83
N ARG A 240 2.94 20.87 10.16
CA ARG A 240 2.76 21.94 11.16
C ARG A 240 3.38 23.25 10.74
N TRP A 241 2.82 24.35 11.24
CA TRP A 241 3.31 25.69 10.96
C TRP A 241 3.09 26.62 12.15
N LYS A 242 4.07 27.51 12.44
CA LYS A 242 3.99 28.54 13.48
C LYS A 242 3.91 29.91 12.82
N PHE A 243 2.90 30.70 13.20
CA PHE A 243 2.72 32.04 12.67
C PHE A 243 2.20 32.98 13.77
N GLU A 244 2.80 34.15 13.91
CA GLU A 244 2.44 35.19 14.90
C GLU A 244 2.24 34.62 16.32
N GLY A 245 3.13 33.74 16.76
CA GLY A 245 3.08 33.14 18.10
C GLY A 245 2.05 32.01 18.26
N LYS A 246 1.21 31.74 17.25
CA LYS A 246 0.21 30.68 17.25
C LYS A 246 0.70 29.43 16.53
N PHE A 247 0.14 28.28 16.92
CA PHE A 247 0.51 26.97 16.44
C PHE A 247 -0.58 26.37 15.56
N TYR A 248 -0.23 25.87 14.38
CA TYR A 248 -1.15 25.34 13.39
C TYR A 248 -0.70 23.95 12.93
N VAL A 249 -1.67 23.06 12.68
CA VAL A 249 -1.46 21.76 12.03
C VAL A 249 -2.42 21.61 10.85
N TRP A 250 -2.08 20.75 9.88
CA TRP A 250 -2.92 20.54 8.73
C TRP A 250 -4.30 20.00 9.12
N LYS A 251 -5.33 20.60 8.53
CA LYS A 251 -6.69 20.10 8.60
C LYS A 251 -6.89 19.03 7.54
N TRP A 252 -6.89 17.80 7.96
CA TRP A 252 -7.14 16.68 7.07
C TRP A 252 -8.64 16.47 6.85
N ILE A 253 -9.00 16.09 5.60
CA ILE A 253 -10.33 15.57 5.30
C ILE A 253 -10.22 14.04 5.35
N ASP A 254 -11.06 13.43 6.19
CA ASP A 254 -11.25 11.98 6.19
C ASP A 254 -12.02 11.59 4.92
N ALA A 255 -11.36 10.87 4.03
CA ALA A 255 -11.96 10.38 2.80
C ALA A 255 -12.75 9.07 3.01
N GLY A 256 -12.74 8.51 4.21
CA GLY A 256 -13.42 7.25 4.51
C GLY A 256 -12.61 6.01 4.15
N ARG A 257 -13.25 4.84 4.26
CA ARG A 257 -12.60 3.54 4.00
C ARG A 257 -12.30 3.36 2.52
N LEU A 258 -11.20 2.69 2.22
CA LEU A 258 -10.71 2.43 0.87
C LEU A 258 -11.79 1.78 -0.02
N GLY A 259 -12.35 0.67 0.43
CA GLY A 259 -13.31 -0.09 -0.36
C GLY A 259 -14.68 0.61 -0.53
N ASP A 260 -15.03 1.58 0.32
CA ASP A 260 -16.22 2.40 0.13
C ASP A 260 -16.02 3.43 -1.00
N ASN A 261 -14.77 3.91 -1.17
CA ASN A 261 -14.44 4.91 -2.19
C ASN A 261 -14.18 4.33 -3.57
N VAL A 262 -13.43 3.23 -3.64
CA VAL A 262 -12.95 2.70 -4.91
C VAL A 262 -13.44 1.28 -5.20
N GLY A 263 -14.10 0.63 -4.25
CA GLY A 263 -14.41 -0.79 -4.33
C GLY A 263 -13.22 -1.67 -3.95
N GLY A 264 -13.32 -2.93 -4.24
CA GLY A 264 -12.25 -3.92 -4.03
C GLY A 264 -12.35 -5.03 -5.04
N GLN A 265 -11.24 -5.41 -5.65
CA GLN A 265 -11.15 -6.57 -6.52
C GLN A 265 -11.48 -7.84 -5.74
N GLY A 266 -12.18 -8.75 -6.38
CA GLY A 266 -12.35 -10.10 -5.86
C GLY A 266 -11.05 -10.90 -6.01
N LEU A 267 -11.05 -12.09 -5.43
CA LEU A 267 -9.96 -13.05 -5.57
C LEU A 267 -10.48 -14.28 -6.29
N ALA A 268 -9.79 -14.69 -7.35
CA ALA A 268 -10.03 -15.95 -8.03
C ALA A 268 -8.79 -16.83 -7.85
N TYR A 269 -8.98 -18.03 -7.31
CA TYR A 269 -7.89 -18.95 -7.00
C TYR A 269 -8.15 -20.33 -7.60
N ASN A 270 -7.08 -21.08 -7.88
CA ASN A 270 -7.11 -22.42 -8.46
C ASN A 270 -7.95 -22.50 -9.75
N GLN A 271 -7.92 -21.45 -10.54
CA GLN A 271 -8.65 -21.39 -11.81
C GLN A 271 -7.88 -22.11 -12.91
N LYS A 272 -8.63 -22.79 -13.82
CA LYS A 272 -8.00 -23.38 -15.01
C LYS A 272 -7.30 -22.31 -15.83
N VAL A 273 -6.11 -22.62 -16.32
CA VAL A 273 -5.36 -21.80 -17.29
C VAL A 273 -6.04 -21.74 -18.66
N GLY A 274 -5.54 -20.90 -19.55
CA GLY A 274 -6.11 -20.69 -20.90
C GLY A 274 -7.24 -19.65 -20.94
N LYS A 275 -7.61 -19.06 -19.79
CA LYS A 275 -8.60 -17.99 -19.73
C LYS A 275 -8.02 -16.64 -20.14
N PRO A 276 -8.78 -15.79 -20.85
CA PRO A 276 -8.38 -14.43 -21.13
C PRO A 276 -8.35 -13.60 -19.84
N VAL A 277 -7.32 -12.77 -19.70
CA VAL A 277 -7.12 -11.87 -18.56
C VAL A 277 -6.69 -10.49 -19.01
N PHE A 278 -7.05 -9.47 -18.24
CA PHE A 278 -6.48 -8.14 -18.32
C PHE A 278 -5.52 -7.94 -17.16
N VAL A 279 -4.32 -7.45 -17.45
CA VAL A 279 -3.32 -7.10 -16.44
C VAL A 279 -3.23 -5.58 -16.38
N PHE A 280 -3.45 -5.01 -15.20
CA PHE A 280 -3.38 -3.58 -14.95
C PHE A 280 -2.15 -3.26 -14.11
N GLY A 281 -1.44 -2.19 -14.46
CA GLY A 281 -0.26 -1.77 -13.71
C GLY A 281 0.29 -0.43 -14.17
N TYR A 282 1.33 0.00 -13.49
CA TYR A 282 2.11 1.18 -13.83
C TYR A 282 3.46 0.73 -14.36
N PRO A 283 3.61 0.49 -15.67
CA PRO A 283 4.87 0.01 -16.21
C PRO A 283 5.94 1.09 -16.18
N SER A 284 7.18 0.66 -16.00
CA SER A 284 8.40 1.47 -16.11
C SER A 284 9.43 0.73 -16.97
N GLY A 285 10.49 1.43 -17.38
CA GLY A 285 11.51 0.85 -18.25
C GLY A 285 11.18 0.93 -19.74
N SER A 286 11.88 0.14 -20.54
CA SER A 286 11.81 0.18 -21.98
C SER A 286 10.45 -0.26 -22.52
N HIS A 287 9.96 0.42 -23.55
CA HIS A 287 8.79 -0.03 -24.29
C HIS A 287 9.18 -1.17 -25.26
N PRO A 288 8.33 -2.21 -25.42
CA PRO A 288 8.66 -3.35 -26.27
C PRO A 288 8.99 -3.02 -27.74
N ASP A 289 8.43 -1.95 -28.28
CA ASP A 289 8.71 -1.49 -29.65
C ASP A 289 9.92 -0.54 -29.76
N GLY A 290 10.58 -0.22 -28.62
CA GLY A 290 11.77 0.61 -28.57
C GLY A 290 11.58 2.11 -28.78
N ASN A 291 10.35 2.58 -29.00
CA ASN A 291 10.11 3.98 -29.36
C ASN A 291 10.24 4.98 -28.19
N TYR A 292 9.82 4.58 -27.00
CA TYR A 292 9.92 5.39 -25.78
C TYR A 292 9.76 4.53 -24.52
N ALA A 293 10.31 4.99 -23.41
CA ALA A 293 10.20 4.28 -22.14
C ALA A 293 8.84 4.54 -21.47
N TYR A 294 8.35 3.57 -20.74
CA TYR A 294 7.21 3.75 -19.85
C TYR A 294 7.59 4.67 -18.69
N SER A 295 6.73 5.63 -18.39
CA SER A 295 6.99 6.63 -17.34
C SER A 295 6.52 6.22 -15.95
N GLY A 296 5.73 5.15 -15.83
CA GLY A 296 5.05 4.79 -14.59
C GLY A 296 4.01 5.82 -14.09
N LYS A 297 3.73 6.89 -14.82
CA LYS A 297 2.86 7.99 -14.37
C LYS A 297 1.37 7.73 -14.55
N THR A 298 1.01 6.76 -15.37
CA THR A 298 -0.38 6.45 -15.73
C THR A 298 -0.61 4.95 -15.67
N LEU A 299 -1.81 4.56 -15.23
CA LEU A 299 -2.24 3.17 -15.27
C LEU A 299 -2.35 2.70 -16.73
N LYS A 300 -1.80 1.54 -17.01
CA LYS A 300 -1.84 0.86 -18.31
C LYS A 300 -2.51 -0.50 -18.16
N TRP A 301 -2.85 -1.12 -19.27
CA TRP A 301 -3.36 -2.48 -19.29
C TRP A 301 -2.79 -3.25 -20.47
N SER A 302 -2.71 -4.55 -20.30
CA SER A 302 -2.43 -5.52 -21.36
C SER A 302 -3.47 -6.65 -21.32
N TYR A 303 -3.59 -7.39 -22.41
CA TYR A 303 -4.51 -8.48 -22.56
C TYR A 303 -3.76 -9.73 -23.00
N GLY A 304 -4.09 -10.85 -22.41
CA GLY A 304 -3.48 -12.13 -22.75
C GLY A 304 -4.29 -13.32 -22.24
N LYS A 305 -3.73 -14.50 -22.39
CA LYS A 305 -4.26 -15.73 -21.82
C LYS A 305 -3.26 -16.30 -20.83
N THR A 306 -3.78 -16.84 -19.75
CA THR A 306 -2.96 -17.56 -18.76
C THR A 306 -2.47 -18.89 -19.36
N PHE A 307 -1.28 -19.31 -18.98
CA PHE A 307 -0.71 -20.62 -19.29
C PHE A 307 -0.02 -21.17 -18.04
N ALA A 308 0.21 -22.47 -18.00
CA ALA A 308 0.96 -23.07 -16.91
C ALA A 308 2.43 -22.64 -17.00
N ALA A 309 2.98 -22.11 -15.90
CA ALA A 309 4.42 -21.91 -15.83
C ALA A 309 5.10 -23.28 -15.82
N SER A 310 6.18 -23.44 -16.58
CA SER A 310 7.07 -24.60 -16.44
C SER A 310 7.76 -24.50 -15.08
N ALA A 311 7.74 -25.59 -14.34
CA ALA A 311 8.52 -25.74 -13.13
C ALA A 311 10.02 -25.73 -13.44
#